data_78ef7d94c364a7af9ff47321b6144b3b
#
_entry.id   78ef7d94c364a7af9ff47321b6144b3b
#
_cell.length_a   1.000
_cell.length_b   1.000
_cell.length_c   1.000
_cell.angle_alpha   90.00
_cell.angle_beta   90.00
_cell.angle_gamma   90.00
#
_symmetry.space_group_name_H-M   'P 1'
#
loop_
_entity.id
_entity.type
_entity.pdbx_description
1 polymer ?
#
loop_
_entity_poly.entity_id
_entity_poly.type
_entity_poly.pdbx_seq_one_letter_code
_entity_poly.pdbx_strand_id
1 'polypeptide(L)'
;VVILGAGMAGLAAARMLVDAGKKVVVLEARGRIGGRIWTDRTMGAPIDLGAAWIHGHKGNPLVELAREAGVKSEATDWHRMALVHEGKLIPTAAQGRAEEQFFRKLKQAMKEVRKGEDRAIAPALADKLPPAGTERELFSWFGRLHALDLGDDLERISLRHSDDDDEYPGDDLVPEGGYLRLLEFLARGVDVRLNQEIRVIEQRKGVMVAHGKDAFFEGRKVLVTLPLGVLKSGTPEFRPALPVEKRKAIRRLGVGQFTKVALAFSGVQWPDQDFFGFTDPEGPLVVVNAHRWTGRPLLVALASGNQAIQLVKRGERGAVERCVAALRTLDGRVGAPTQSRVVDWLNDPFARGAYSFAALGSTDEDHEELARPIDKRLFFAGEATTLRSRGTVHGALATGQREAKRILQLG
;
A
#
# COMPACT_ATOMS: atom_id res chain seq x y z
N VAL A 1 -5.39 3.90 -27.12
CA VAL A 1 -4.59 3.27 -26.05
C VAL A 1 -5.52 2.44 -25.20
N VAL A 2 -5.13 1.20 -24.89
CA VAL A 2 -5.81 0.34 -23.91
C VAL A 2 -5.01 0.39 -22.62
N ILE A 3 -5.68 0.68 -21.49
CA ILE A 3 -5.06 0.71 -20.16
C ILE A 3 -5.67 -0.40 -19.30
N LEU A 4 -4.85 -1.23 -18.68
CA LEU A 4 -5.28 -2.31 -17.81
C LEU A 4 -5.15 -1.89 -16.36
N GLY A 5 -6.29 -1.77 -15.67
CA GLY A 5 -6.43 -1.35 -14.28
C GLY A 5 -6.89 0.10 -14.13
N ALA A 6 -7.96 0.31 -13.35
CA ALA A 6 -8.49 1.61 -12.96
C ALA A 6 -8.04 2.02 -11.55
N GLY A 7 -6.79 1.73 -11.18
CA GLY A 7 -6.12 2.27 -10.00
C GLY A 7 -5.52 3.66 -10.28
N MET A 8 -4.78 4.21 -9.31
CA MET A 8 -4.18 5.55 -9.41
C MET A 8 -3.31 5.70 -10.67
N ALA A 9 -2.41 4.75 -10.96
CA ALA A 9 -1.54 4.84 -12.14
C ALA A 9 -2.32 4.82 -13.47
N GLY A 10 -3.31 3.92 -13.58
CA GLY A 10 -4.12 3.81 -14.78
C GLY A 10 -4.99 5.03 -15.04
N LEU A 11 -5.66 5.55 -14.01
CA LEU A 11 -6.52 6.72 -14.14
C LEU A 11 -5.73 8.01 -14.34
N ALA A 12 -4.56 8.16 -13.70
CA ALA A 12 -3.66 9.30 -13.95
C ALA A 12 -3.15 9.32 -15.40
N ALA A 13 -2.76 8.16 -15.92
CA ALA A 13 -2.35 8.03 -17.32
C ALA A 13 -3.52 8.30 -18.28
N ALA A 14 -4.70 7.73 -17.98
CA ALA A 14 -5.89 7.90 -18.78
C ALA A 14 -6.30 9.38 -18.88
N ARG A 15 -6.34 10.08 -17.74
CA ARG A 15 -6.69 11.51 -17.66
C ARG A 15 -5.76 12.34 -18.56
N MET A 16 -4.44 12.18 -18.39
CA MET A 16 -3.46 12.92 -19.17
C MET A 16 -3.57 12.62 -20.69
N LEU A 17 -3.81 11.37 -21.06
CA LEU A 17 -3.97 10.98 -22.47
C LEU A 17 -5.27 11.50 -23.08
N VAL A 18 -6.38 11.47 -22.33
CA VAL A 18 -7.68 12.01 -22.77
C VAL A 18 -7.59 13.53 -22.95
N ASP A 19 -6.96 14.24 -22.01
CA ASP A 19 -6.75 15.70 -22.09
C ASP A 19 -5.88 16.09 -23.29
N ALA A 20 -4.96 15.20 -23.71
CA ALA A 20 -4.18 15.35 -24.94
C ALA A 20 -4.93 14.85 -26.21
N GLY A 21 -6.25 14.61 -26.17
CA GLY A 21 -7.08 14.23 -27.30
C GLY A 21 -6.89 12.79 -27.80
N LYS A 22 -6.26 11.90 -27.02
CA LYS A 22 -6.09 10.49 -27.42
C LYS A 22 -7.34 9.68 -27.09
N LYS A 23 -7.66 8.70 -27.95
CA LYS A 23 -8.69 7.70 -27.66
C LYS A 23 -8.14 6.70 -26.64
N VAL A 24 -8.78 6.59 -25.49
CA VAL A 24 -8.38 5.75 -24.36
C VAL A 24 -9.56 4.91 -23.90
N VAL A 25 -9.31 3.66 -23.55
CA VAL A 25 -10.21 2.81 -22.79
C VAL A 25 -9.44 2.22 -21.61
N VAL A 26 -10.03 2.30 -20.42
CA VAL A 26 -9.50 1.68 -19.20
C VAL A 26 -10.32 0.43 -18.89
N LEU A 27 -9.65 -0.71 -18.74
CA LEU A 27 -10.26 -2.01 -18.46
C LEU A 27 -9.94 -2.40 -17.01
N GLU A 28 -10.96 -2.49 -16.18
CA GLU A 28 -10.86 -2.83 -14.77
C GLU A 28 -11.55 -4.19 -14.51
N ALA A 29 -10.83 -5.10 -13.85
CA ALA A 29 -11.34 -6.43 -13.57
C ALA A 29 -12.47 -6.44 -12.51
N ARG A 30 -12.43 -5.48 -11.57
CA ARG A 30 -13.44 -5.34 -10.51
C ARG A 30 -14.69 -4.61 -11.00
N GLY A 31 -15.77 -4.72 -10.22
CA GLY A 31 -16.97 -3.88 -10.35
C GLY A 31 -16.81 -2.46 -9.77
N ARG A 32 -15.57 -2.02 -9.49
CA ARG A 32 -15.26 -0.68 -8.95
C ARG A 32 -13.89 -0.21 -9.43
N ILE A 33 -13.72 1.09 -9.51
CA ILE A 33 -12.41 1.72 -9.66
C ILE A 33 -11.60 1.70 -8.35
N GLY A 34 -10.35 2.12 -8.39
CA GLY A 34 -9.49 2.37 -7.23
C GLY A 34 -8.41 1.32 -7.02
N GLY A 35 -8.64 0.07 -7.45
CA GLY A 35 -7.70 -1.03 -7.18
C GLY A 35 -7.48 -1.23 -5.68
N ARG A 36 -6.25 -0.98 -5.20
CA ARG A 36 -5.85 -1.03 -3.78
C ARG A 36 -6.18 0.25 -2.98
N ILE A 37 -6.76 1.26 -3.59
CA ILE A 37 -7.50 2.35 -2.95
C ILE A 37 -8.96 1.90 -2.88
N TRP A 38 -9.47 1.77 -1.67
CA TRP A 38 -10.84 1.32 -1.44
C TRP A 38 -11.44 2.04 -0.25
N THR A 39 -12.35 2.96 -0.51
CA THR A 39 -13.15 3.65 0.51
C THR A 39 -14.48 2.93 0.69
N ASP A 40 -14.71 2.34 1.87
CA ASP A 40 -16.02 1.78 2.26
C ASP A 40 -16.90 2.92 2.81
N ARG A 41 -18.15 2.98 2.35
CA ARG A 41 -19.13 3.99 2.77
C ARG A 41 -20.30 3.36 3.56
N THR A 42 -20.21 2.08 3.90
CA THR A 42 -21.31 1.32 4.53
C THR A 42 -21.24 1.30 6.06
N MET A 43 -20.12 1.75 6.65
CA MET A 43 -19.89 1.71 8.09
C MET A 43 -20.27 3.01 8.83
N GLY A 44 -21.24 3.77 8.31
CA GLY A 44 -21.72 5.01 8.90
C GLY A 44 -20.90 6.27 8.58
N ALA A 45 -19.71 6.12 8.03
CA ALA A 45 -18.87 7.16 7.43
C ALA A 45 -17.91 6.53 6.40
N PRO A 46 -17.37 7.33 5.45
CA PRO A 46 -16.32 6.87 4.57
C PRO A 46 -15.06 6.45 5.35
N ILE A 47 -14.59 5.23 5.13
CA ILE A 47 -13.39 4.68 5.73
C ILE A 47 -12.51 3.99 4.69
N ASP A 48 -11.21 4.30 4.67
CA ASP A 48 -10.29 3.72 3.72
C ASP A 48 -9.77 2.36 4.19
N LEU A 49 -10.20 1.32 3.50
CA LEU A 49 -9.79 -0.07 3.70
C LEU A 49 -8.49 -0.43 2.93
N GLY A 50 -8.12 0.38 1.95
CA GLY A 50 -6.84 0.34 1.25
C GLY A 50 -5.90 1.45 1.71
N ALA A 51 -5.16 2.08 0.78
CA ALA A 51 -4.38 3.27 1.08
C ALA A 51 -5.27 4.37 1.68
N ALA A 52 -4.79 5.04 2.74
CA ALA A 52 -5.56 6.00 3.51
C ALA A 52 -4.85 7.35 3.70
N TRP A 53 -3.51 7.39 3.61
CA TRP A 53 -2.73 8.59 3.86
C TRP A 53 -2.04 9.14 2.62
N ILE A 54 -1.96 10.45 2.55
CA ILE A 54 -0.99 11.19 1.75
C ILE A 54 0.21 11.41 2.68
N HIS A 55 1.27 10.61 2.50
CA HIS A 55 2.45 10.67 3.35
C HIS A 55 3.27 11.92 3.05
N GLY A 56 3.41 12.80 4.07
CA GLY A 56 4.06 14.07 3.99
C GLY A 56 3.39 15.03 2.99
N HIS A 57 3.01 16.21 3.43
CA HIS A 57 2.21 17.12 2.59
C HIS A 57 3.04 18.13 1.77
N LYS A 58 4.30 18.39 2.15
CA LYS A 58 5.11 19.44 1.50
C LYS A 58 5.71 18.94 0.18
N GLY A 59 5.13 19.37 -0.93
CA GLY A 59 5.58 19.00 -2.27
C GLY A 59 5.01 17.68 -2.79
N ASN A 60 4.21 16.97 -2.02
CA ASN A 60 3.57 15.74 -2.47
C ASN A 60 2.52 16.04 -3.56
N PRO A 61 2.61 15.44 -4.75
CA PRO A 61 1.70 15.73 -5.87
C PRO A 61 0.24 15.36 -5.60
N LEU A 62 -0.02 14.51 -4.62
CA LEU A 62 -1.38 14.15 -4.22
C LEU A 62 -2.11 15.27 -3.49
N VAL A 63 -1.36 16.19 -2.84
CA VAL A 63 -1.95 17.38 -2.21
C VAL A 63 -2.52 18.32 -3.27
N GLU A 64 -1.80 18.51 -4.38
CA GLU A 64 -2.30 19.29 -5.51
C GLU A 64 -3.50 18.60 -6.18
N LEU A 65 -3.43 17.31 -6.40
CA LEU A 65 -4.56 16.53 -6.92
C LEU A 65 -5.80 16.64 -6.00
N ALA A 66 -5.62 16.59 -4.67
CA ALA A 66 -6.72 16.76 -3.73
C ALA A 66 -7.32 18.17 -3.83
N ARG A 67 -6.49 19.21 -3.95
CA ARG A 67 -6.93 20.59 -4.17
C ARG A 67 -7.75 20.75 -5.45
N GLU A 68 -7.27 20.18 -6.57
CA GLU A 68 -7.98 20.20 -7.85
C GLU A 68 -9.31 19.43 -7.79
N ALA A 69 -9.35 18.32 -7.05
CA ALA A 69 -10.55 17.52 -6.82
C ALA A 69 -11.55 18.19 -5.85
N GLY A 70 -11.18 19.31 -5.18
CA GLY A 70 -11.98 19.92 -4.13
C GLY A 70 -12.12 19.06 -2.89
N VAL A 71 -11.08 18.26 -2.57
CA VAL A 71 -11.02 17.39 -1.39
C VAL A 71 -10.13 18.02 -0.35
N LYS A 72 -10.70 18.34 0.81
CA LYS A 72 -9.93 18.72 2.00
C LYS A 72 -9.25 17.51 2.59
N SER A 73 -8.26 17.72 3.46
CA SER A 73 -7.56 16.65 4.16
C SER A 73 -7.30 17.05 5.61
N GLU A 74 -7.36 16.07 6.51
CA GLU A 74 -7.09 16.23 7.94
C GLU A 74 -5.71 15.64 8.26
N ALA A 75 -4.92 16.35 9.07
CA ALA A 75 -3.63 15.88 9.53
C ALA A 75 -3.80 14.82 10.64
N THR A 76 -2.92 13.82 10.62
CA THR A 76 -2.77 12.83 11.70
C THR A 76 -1.40 12.99 12.35
N ASP A 77 -1.34 12.84 13.67
CA ASP A 77 -0.12 13.01 14.45
C ASP A 77 0.30 11.68 15.11
N TRP A 78 1.33 11.05 14.59
CA TRP A 78 1.89 9.81 15.13
C TRP A 78 2.44 9.95 16.55
N HIS A 79 2.78 11.18 17.00
CA HIS A 79 3.18 11.42 18.39
C HIS A 79 1.99 11.38 19.37
N ARG A 80 0.75 11.48 18.87
CA ARG A 80 -0.48 11.27 19.64
C ARG A 80 -0.83 9.78 19.72
N MET A 81 0.14 8.95 20.15
CA MET A 81 -0.03 7.50 20.29
C MET A 81 -0.04 7.07 21.75
N ALA A 82 -1.04 6.30 22.13
CA ALA A 82 -1.05 5.53 23.39
C ALA A 82 -0.51 4.12 23.13
N LEU A 83 0.73 3.84 23.55
CA LEU A 83 1.34 2.51 23.41
C LEU A 83 1.08 1.68 24.67
N VAL A 84 0.55 0.47 24.49
CA VAL A 84 0.20 -0.48 25.56
C VAL A 84 1.14 -1.68 25.52
N HIS A 85 1.73 -2.01 26.66
CA HIS A 85 2.51 -3.22 26.91
C HIS A 85 1.97 -3.92 28.15
N GLU A 86 1.54 -5.18 28.04
CA GLU A 86 0.95 -5.98 29.14
C GLU A 86 -0.15 -5.22 29.91
N GLY A 87 -1.03 -4.53 29.20
CA GLY A 87 -2.12 -3.76 29.81
C GLY A 87 -1.72 -2.45 30.51
N LYS A 88 -0.46 -2.01 30.35
CA LYS A 88 0.04 -0.76 30.91
C LYS A 88 0.43 0.22 29.83
N LEU A 89 0.07 1.49 30.02
CA LEU A 89 0.52 2.56 29.14
C LEU A 89 2.02 2.79 29.30
N ILE A 90 2.74 2.84 28.19
CA ILE A 90 4.16 3.16 28.14
C ILE A 90 4.32 4.69 28.08
N PRO A 91 5.08 5.31 29.01
CA PRO A 91 5.33 6.74 29.00
C PRO A 91 5.99 7.20 27.67
N THR A 92 5.55 8.34 27.12
CA THR A 92 6.06 8.90 25.85
C THR A 92 7.59 9.00 25.82
N ALA A 93 8.22 9.41 26.93
CA ALA A 93 9.67 9.46 27.02
C ALA A 93 10.36 8.07 26.88
N ALA A 94 9.69 6.97 27.29
CA ALA A 94 10.21 5.63 27.08
C ALA A 94 10.03 5.17 25.64
N GLN A 95 8.89 5.53 25.01
CA GLN A 95 8.65 5.30 23.60
C GLN A 95 9.75 5.98 22.75
N GLY A 96 9.99 7.29 22.95
CA GLY A 96 11.00 8.02 22.19
C GLY A 96 12.42 7.45 22.35
N ARG A 97 12.81 7.00 23.56
CA ARG A 97 14.12 6.35 23.75
C ARG A 97 14.23 5.03 22.97
N ALA A 98 13.18 4.22 22.97
CA ALA A 98 13.18 2.93 22.27
C ALA A 98 13.19 3.14 20.74
N GLU A 99 12.46 4.11 20.23
CA GLU A 99 12.46 4.53 18.83
C GLU A 99 13.85 4.99 18.39
N GLU A 100 14.46 5.93 19.12
CA GLU A 100 15.81 6.42 18.83
C GLU A 100 16.84 5.27 18.86
N GLN A 101 16.71 4.35 19.81
CA GLN A 101 17.58 3.18 19.90
C GLN A 101 17.42 2.28 18.69
N PHE A 102 16.18 2.00 18.25
CA PHE A 102 15.90 1.19 17.09
C PHE A 102 16.53 1.79 15.82
N PHE A 103 16.21 3.05 15.49
CA PHE A 103 16.74 3.70 14.29
C PHE A 103 18.26 3.90 14.31
N ARG A 104 18.86 4.14 15.47
CA ARG A 104 20.32 4.18 15.63
C ARG A 104 20.95 2.83 15.28
N LYS A 105 20.38 1.71 15.78
CA LYS A 105 20.87 0.36 15.48
C LYS A 105 20.63 -0.04 14.03
N LEU A 106 19.49 0.31 13.48
CA LEU A 106 19.19 0.13 12.05
C LEU A 106 20.22 0.86 11.17
N LYS A 107 20.45 2.13 11.43
CA LYS A 107 21.47 2.93 10.71
C LYS A 107 22.89 2.38 10.84
N GLN A 108 23.24 1.79 11.99
CA GLN A 108 24.51 1.09 12.15
C GLN A 108 24.58 -0.15 11.25
N ALA A 109 23.54 -0.99 11.26
CA ALA A 109 23.47 -2.20 10.42
C ALA A 109 23.52 -1.86 8.92
N MET A 110 22.84 -0.81 8.48
CA MET A 110 22.88 -0.32 7.08
C MET A 110 24.31 0.06 6.65
N LYS A 111 25.09 0.71 7.51
CA LYS A 111 26.50 1.05 7.21
C LYS A 111 27.37 -0.21 7.05
N GLU A 112 27.08 -1.26 7.79
CA GLU A 112 27.79 -2.55 7.72
C GLU A 112 27.49 -3.25 6.39
N VAL A 113 26.20 -3.26 5.96
CA VAL A 113 25.76 -3.91 4.72
C VAL A 113 26.20 -3.17 3.46
N ARG A 114 26.34 -1.84 3.48
CA ARG A 114 26.87 -1.08 2.31
C ARG A 114 28.29 -1.51 1.90
N LYS A 115 29.04 -2.15 2.78
CA LYS A 115 30.40 -2.63 2.57
C LYS A 115 30.50 -4.15 2.32
N GLY A 116 29.42 -4.89 2.45
CA GLY A 116 29.36 -6.36 2.40
C GLY A 116 28.22 -6.89 1.57
N GLU A 117 27.85 -8.14 1.81
CA GLU A 117 26.68 -8.76 1.21
C GLU A 117 25.39 -8.20 1.81
N ASP A 118 24.33 -8.14 0.99
CA ASP A 118 23.01 -7.72 1.45
C ASP A 118 22.44 -8.74 2.43
N ARG A 119 21.70 -8.23 3.41
CA ARG A 119 21.02 -9.02 4.45
C ARG A 119 19.60 -8.52 4.62
N ALA A 120 18.73 -9.39 5.13
CA ALA A 120 17.44 -8.94 5.64
C ALA A 120 17.62 -8.13 6.95
N ILE A 121 16.69 -7.21 7.20
CA ILE A 121 16.78 -6.27 8.35
C ILE A 121 16.82 -7.01 9.68
N ALA A 122 15.93 -7.99 9.93
CA ALA A 122 15.86 -8.67 11.22
C ALA A 122 17.14 -9.45 11.56
N PRO A 123 17.72 -10.28 10.68
CA PRO A 123 19.01 -10.91 10.93
C PRO A 123 20.16 -9.92 11.16
N ALA A 124 20.14 -8.77 10.50
CA ALA A 124 21.17 -7.74 10.69
C ALA A 124 21.05 -6.99 12.03
N LEU A 125 19.90 -7.07 12.68
CA LEU A 125 19.67 -6.49 14.01
C LEU A 125 19.77 -7.51 15.16
N ALA A 126 19.90 -8.80 14.86
CA ALA A 126 19.83 -9.87 15.87
C ALA A 126 20.87 -9.72 17.00
N ASP A 127 22.10 -9.32 16.67
CA ASP A 127 23.19 -9.06 17.62
C ASP A 127 23.12 -7.67 18.29
N LYS A 128 22.16 -6.84 17.90
CA LYS A 128 22.00 -5.46 18.36
C LYS A 128 20.78 -5.27 19.27
N LEU A 129 20.06 -6.37 19.56
CA LEU A 129 18.87 -6.36 20.42
C LEU A 129 19.22 -5.93 21.85
N PRO A 130 18.36 -5.14 22.52
CA PRO A 130 18.49 -4.88 23.95
C PRO A 130 18.41 -6.17 24.79
N PRO A 131 18.84 -6.15 26.07
CA PRO A 131 18.58 -7.24 27.02
C PRO A 131 17.08 -7.58 27.07
N ALA A 132 16.76 -8.82 27.46
CA ALA A 132 15.37 -9.23 27.63
C ALA A 132 14.63 -8.33 28.63
N GLY A 133 13.35 -8.08 28.39
CA GLY A 133 12.46 -7.21 29.16
C GLY A 133 11.78 -6.14 28.31
N THR A 134 11.14 -5.17 28.95
CA THR A 134 10.32 -4.14 28.30
C THR A 134 11.08 -3.38 27.19
N GLU A 135 12.38 -3.10 27.38
CA GLU A 135 13.16 -2.40 26.34
C GLU A 135 13.26 -3.22 25.05
N ARG A 136 13.45 -4.53 25.14
CA ARG A 136 13.46 -5.43 23.98
C ARG A 136 12.09 -5.50 23.31
N GLU A 137 11.02 -5.55 24.09
CA GLU A 137 9.66 -5.57 23.55
C GLU A 137 9.32 -4.29 22.80
N LEU A 138 9.71 -3.14 23.34
CA LEU A 138 9.55 -1.85 22.66
C LEU A 138 10.41 -1.76 21.39
N PHE A 139 11.67 -2.19 21.47
CA PHE A 139 12.54 -2.26 20.28
C PHE A 139 11.93 -3.14 19.18
N SER A 140 11.42 -4.30 19.54
CA SER A 140 10.76 -5.21 18.62
C SER A 140 9.45 -4.61 18.06
N TRP A 141 8.72 -3.86 18.87
CA TRP A 141 7.52 -3.16 18.44
C TRP A 141 7.84 -2.07 17.39
N PHE A 142 8.88 -1.25 17.63
CA PHE A 142 9.34 -0.28 16.62
C PHE A 142 9.84 -0.96 15.34
N GLY A 143 10.47 -2.13 15.47
CA GLY A 143 10.82 -2.96 14.31
C GLY A 143 9.59 -3.37 13.50
N ARG A 144 8.51 -3.81 14.15
CA ARG A 144 7.26 -4.14 13.47
C ARG A 144 6.54 -2.90 12.90
N LEU A 145 6.63 -1.75 13.59
CA LEU A 145 6.09 -0.50 13.06
C LEU A 145 6.82 -0.08 11.78
N HIS A 146 8.15 -0.17 11.76
CA HIS A 146 8.95 0.06 10.57
C HIS A 146 8.63 -0.96 9.44
N ALA A 147 8.41 -2.23 9.79
CA ALA A 147 7.96 -3.26 8.86
C ALA A 147 6.57 -2.95 8.26
N LEU A 148 5.70 -2.28 9.02
CA LEU A 148 4.39 -1.83 8.53
C LEU A 148 4.55 -0.81 7.38
N ASP A 149 5.49 0.12 7.49
CA ASP A 149 5.78 1.10 6.44
C ASP A 149 6.42 0.45 5.21
N LEU A 150 7.34 -0.50 5.43
CA LEU A 150 8.04 -1.23 4.38
C LEU A 150 7.20 -2.34 3.72
N GLY A 151 6.11 -2.77 4.34
CA GLY A 151 5.08 -3.63 3.76
C GLY A 151 5.16 -5.12 4.03
N ASP A 152 6.22 -5.62 4.70
CA ASP A 152 6.34 -7.04 5.06
C ASP A 152 7.24 -7.22 6.31
N ASP A 153 7.44 -8.47 6.76
CA ASP A 153 8.32 -8.79 7.87
C ASP A 153 9.78 -8.43 7.58
N LEU A 154 10.50 -7.93 8.59
CA LEU A 154 11.90 -7.51 8.48
C LEU A 154 12.86 -8.65 8.10
N GLU A 155 12.44 -9.89 8.20
CA GLU A 155 13.15 -11.09 7.74
C GLU A 155 13.21 -11.20 6.21
N ARG A 156 12.35 -10.50 5.49
CA ARG A 156 12.22 -10.59 4.03
C ARG A 156 12.69 -9.33 3.31
N ILE A 157 12.81 -8.22 4.03
CA ILE A 157 13.13 -6.90 3.48
C ILE A 157 14.65 -6.73 3.42
N SER A 158 15.17 -6.35 2.25
CA SER A 158 16.57 -6.01 2.05
C SER A 158 16.96 -4.81 2.90
N LEU A 159 17.99 -4.94 3.73
CA LEU A 159 18.53 -3.83 4.51
C LEU A 159 19.23 -2.80 3.62
N ARG A 160 19.86 -3.24 2.51
CA ARG A 160 20.56 -2.35 1.58
C ARG A 160 19.62 -1.36 0.90
N HIS A 161 18.41 -1.82 0.55
CA HIS A 161 17.44 -1.07 -0.26
C HIS A 161 16.23 -0.60 0.56
N SER A 162 16.30 -0.63 1.89
CA SER A 162 15.20 -0.20 2.76
C SER A 162 15.08 1.31 2.94
N ASP A 163 16.10 2.09 2.58
CA ASP A 163 16.22 3.54 2.80
C ASP A 163 16.24 4.33 1.46
N ASP A 164 15.77 3.70 0.38
CA ASP A 164 15.83 4.30 -0.96
C ASP A 164 14.56 5.09 -1.32
N ASP A 165 13.63 5.28 -0.38
CA ASP A 165 12.39 6.00 -0.61
C ASP A 165 12.55 7.51 -0.44
N ASP A 166 11.99 8.28 -1.39
CA ASP A 166 11.85 9.72 -1.26
C ASP A 166 10.64 10.02 -0.35
N GLU A 167 10.91 10.50 0.85
CA GLU A 167 9.88 10.96 1.77
C GLU A 167 9.55 12.43 1.54
N TYR A 168 8.26 12.77 1.51
CA TYR A 168 7.81 14.16 1.51
C TYR A 168 7.77 14.68 2.94
N PRO A 169 8.30 15.90 3.23
CA PRO A 169 8.23 16.45 4.56
C PRO A 169 6.81 16.87 4.97
N GLY A 170 6.57 16.97 6.28
CA GLY A 170 5.33 17.45 6.86
C GLY A 170 4.42 16.32 7.32
N ASP A 171 3.22 16.68 7.74
CA ASP A 171 2.25 15.76 8.33
C ASP A 171 1.65 14.81 7.29
N ASP A 172 1.25 13.64 7.75
CA ASP A 172 0.44 12.69 6.99
C ASP A 172 -1.02 13.16 6.98
N LEU A 173 -1.63 13.17 5.80
CA LEU A 173 -2.97 13.69 5.61
C LEU A 173 -3.96 12.59 5.21
N VAL A 174 -5.16 12.61 5.80
CA VAL A 174 -6.28 11.75 5.40
C VAL A 174 -7.26 12.56 4.55
N PRO A 175 -7.54 12.18 3.29
CA PRO A 175 -8.51 12.88 2.45
C PRO A 175 -9.95 12.78 2.98
N GLU A 176 -10.63 13.91 3.13
CA GLU A 176 -12.01 13.98 3.59
C GLU A 176 -12.96 13.25 2.62
N GLY A 177 -13.79 12.37 3.16
CA GLY A 177 -14.70 11.53 2.38
C GLY A 177 -14.03 10.36 1.67
N GLY A 178 -12.76 10.09 2.00
CA GLY A 178 -11.95 8.96 1.57
C GLY A 178 -11.12 9.20 0.32
N TYR A 179 -10.07 8.46 0.22
CA TYR A 179 -9.04 8.55 -0.83
C TYR A 179 -9.61 8.33 -2.26
N LEU A 180 -10.68 7.52 -2.37
CA LEU A 180 -11.32 7.21 -3.66
C LEU A 180 -11.81 8.46 -4.39
N ARG A 181 -12.12 9.56 -3.69
CA ARG A 181 -12.54 10.83 -4.29
C ARG A 181 -11.54 11.39 -5.30
N LEU A 182 -10.24 11.20 -5.06
CA LEU A 182 -9.20 11.62 -5.99
C LEU A 182 -9.28 10.84 -7.31
N LEU A 183 -9.59 9.55 -7.21
CA LEU A 183 -9.72 8.69 -8.38
C LEU A 183 -11.05 8.94 -9.13
N GLU A 184 -12.13 9.21 -8.41
CA GLU A 184 -13.40 9.65 -8.97
C GLU A 184 -13.22 10.95 -9.80
N PHE A 185 -12.37 11.87 -9.33
CA PHE A 185 -12.00 13.06 -10.07
C PHE A 185 -11.22 12.74 -11.36
N LEU A 186 -10.18 11.92 -11.30
CA LEU A 186 -9.38 11.52 -12.46
C LEU A 186 -10.20 10.76 -13.51
N ALA A 187 -11.20 9.99 -13.09
CA ALA A 187 -12.04 9.17 -13.96
C ALA A 187 -13.11 9.96 -14.73
N ARG A 188 -13.33 11.26 -14.42
CA ARG A 188 -14.35 12.07 -15.09
C ARG A 188 -14.13 12.14 -16.61
N GLY A 189 -15.10 11.68 -17.39
CA GLY A 189 -15.03 11.66 -18.86
C GLY A 189 -14.04 10.65 -19.46
N VAL A 190 -13.50 9.72 -18.67
CA VAL A 190 -12.68 8.61 -19.14
C VAL A 190 -13.59 7.40 -19.41
N ASP A 191 -13.40 6.71 -20.55
CA ASP A 191 -14.09 5.43 -20.84
C ASP A 191 -13.49 4.34 -19.94
N VAL A 192 -14.12 4.10 -18.79
CA VAL A 192 -13.74 3.04 -17.84
C VAL A 192 -14.75 1.90 -17.92
N ARG A 193 -14.28 0.72 -18.26
CA ARG A 193 -15.10 -0.49 -18.36
C ARG A 193 -14.78 -1.43 -17.21
N LEU A 194 -15.71 -1.56 -16.31
CA LEU A 194 -15.63 -2.44 -15.14
C LEU A 194 -15.95 -3.89 -15.52
N ASN A 195 -15.58 -4.84 -14.64
CA ASN A 195 -15.78 -6.28 -14.82
C ASN A 195 -15.12 -6.82 -16.10
N GLN A 196 -13.99 -6.22 -16.49
CA GLN A 196 -13.19 -6.64 -17.65
C GLN A 196 -11.86 -7.25 -17.18
N GLU A 197 -11.89 -8.50 -16.76
CA GLU A 197 -10.68 -9.26 -16.44
C GLU A 197 -9.94 -9.63 -17.72
N ILE A 198 -8.76 -9.07 -17.94
CA ILE A 198 -7.90 -9.39 -19.09
C ILE A 198 -6.99 -10.55 -18.72
N ARG A 199 -7.02 -11.62 -19.53
CA ARG A 199 -6.28 -12.88 -19.31
C ARG A 199 -5.10 -13.06 -20.23
N VAL A 200 -5.14 -12.45 -21.45
CA VAL A 200 -4.05 -12.52 -22.42
C VAL A 200 -3.82 -11.16 -23.04
N ILE A 201 -2.56 -10.77 -23.19
CA ILE A 201 -2.12 -9.61 -23.97
C ILE A 201 -1.31 -10.16 -25.14
N GLU A 202 -1.83 -9.95 -26.35
CA GLU A 202 -1.22 -10.46 -27.58
C GLU A 202 -0.73 -9.32 -28.46
N GLN A 203 0.51 -9.40 -28.89
CA GLN A 203 1.05 -8.49 -29.91
C GLN A 203 0.85 -9.09 -31.29
N ARG A 204 0.07 -8.44 -32.13
CA ARG A 204 -0.14 -8.77 -33.55
C ARG A 204 0.54 -7.73 -34.44
N LYS A 205 0.56 -7.99 -35.74
CA LYS A 205 1.12 -7.04 -36.72
C LYS A 205 0.36 -5.70 -36.66
N GLY A 206 1.01 -4.69 -36.09
CA GLY A 206 0.50 -3.32 -36.01
C GLY A 206 -0.44 -3.01 -34.86
N VAL A 207 -0.92 -4.00 -34.10
CA VAL A 207 -1.92 -3.83 -33.03
C VAL A 207 -1.60 -4.68 -31.82
N MET A 208 -2.03 -4.21 -30.66
CA MET A 208 -2.06 -4.96 -29.39
C MET A 208 -3.48 -5.38 -29.10
N VAL A 209 -3.69 -6.61 -28.68
CA VAL A 209 -5.00 -7.16 -28.35
C VAL A 209 -5.01 -7.62 -26.91
N ALA A 210 -5.94 -7.08 -26.11
CA ALA A 210 -6.21 -7.49 -24.75
C ALA A 210 -7.46 -8.40 -24.75
N HIS A 211 -7.28 -9.66 -24.40
CA HIS A 211 -8.36 -10.66 -24.38
C HIS A 211 -8.91 -10.84 -22.98
N GLY A 212 -10.17 -10.53 -22.78
CA GLY A 212 -10.97 -10.87 -21.61
C GLY A 212 -11.62 -12.25 -21.73
N LYS A 213 -12.59 -12.51 -20.86
CA LYS A 213 -13.37 -13.77 -20.90
C LYS A 213 -14.28 -13.81 -22.13
N ASP A 214 -15.04 -12.75 -22.35
CA ASP A 214 -16.12 -12.71 -23.35
C ASP A 214 -15.92 -11.61 -24.41
N ALA A 215 -14.84 -10.82 -24.31
CA ALA A 215 -14.54 -9.70 -25.19
C ALA A 215 -13.04 -9.54 -25.43
N PHE A 216 -12.68 -8.86 -26.51
CA PHE A 216 -11.32 -8.41 -26.76
C PHE A 216 -11.30 -6.91 -27.08
N PHE A 217 -10.17 -6.28 -26.79
CA PHE A 217 -9.97 -4.85 -26.98
C PHE A 217 -8.66 -4.62 -27.74
N GLU A 218 -8.74 -3.83 -28.79
CA GLU A 218 -7.62 -3.54 -29.66
C GLU A 218 -7.12 -2.11 -29.49
N GLY A 219 -5.81 -1.95 -29.56
CA GLY A 219 -5.17 -0.64 -29.53
C GLY A 219 -3.77 -0.66 -30.10
N ARG A 220 -3.27 0.50 -30.54
CA ARG A 220 -1.88 0.61 -30.99
C ARG A 220 -0.89 0.42 -29.84
N LYS A 221 -1.30 0.75 -28.62
CA LYS A 221 -0.50 0.71 -27.41
C LYS A 221 -1.32 0.15 -26.25
N VAL A 222 -0.68 -0.62 -25.38
CA VAL A 222 -1.24 -1.11 -24.12
C VAL A 222 -0.40 -0.60 -22.96
N LEU A 223 -1.05 -0.06 -21.93
CA LEU A 223 -0.43 0.28 -20.65
C LEU A 223 -0.92 -0.68 -19.58
N VAL A 224 -0.01 -1.45 -18.99
CA VAL A 224 -0.26 -2.38 -17.89
C VAL A 224 -0.02 -1.65 -16.58
N THR A 225 -1.07 -1.53 -15.73
CA THR A 225 -0.97 -0.94 -14.39
C THR A 225 -1.41 -1.92 -13.30
N LEU A 226 -1.28 -3.20 -13.59
CA LEU A 226 -1.68 -4.28 -12.69
C LEU A 226 -0.72 -4.40 -11.49
N PRO A 227 -1.24 -4.80 -10.33
CA PRO A 227 -0.40 -5.06 -9.16
C PRO A 227 0.69 -6.09 -9.42
N LEU A 228 1.85 -5.91 -8.79
CA LEU A 228 2.97 -6.86 -8.91
C LEU A 228 2.56 -8.29 -8.53
N GLY A 229 1.71 -8.47 -7.50
CA GLY A 229 1.20 -9.77 -7.11
C GLY A 229 0.41 -10.48 -8.21
N VAL A 230 -0.34 -9.72 -9.01
CA VAL A 230 -1.06 -10.25 -10.18
C VAL A 230 -0.06 -10.65 -11.28
N LEU A 231 0.94 -9.80 -11.58
CA LEU A 231 1.99 -10.16 -12.56
C LEU A 231 2.78 -11.41 -12.14
N LYS A 232 3.08 -11.57 -10.84
CA LYS A 232 3.73 -12.76 -10.28
C LYS A 232 2.93 -14.05 -10.49
N SER A 233 1.60 -13.96 -10.54
CA SER A 233 0.74 -15.13 -10.78
C SER A 233 0.72 -15.59 -12.25
N GLY A 234 1.39 -14.86 -13.15
CA GLY A 234 1.38 -15.14 -14.58
C GLY A 234 0.13 -14.66 -15.31
N THR A 235 -0.69 -13.84 -14.67
CA THR A 235 -1.90 -13.26 -15.28
C THR A 235 -1.70 -11.74 -15.45
N PRO A 236 -1.98 -11.17 -16.63
CA PRO A 236 -2.32 -11.85 -17.89
C PRO A 236 -1.12 -12.59 -18.51
N GLU A 237 -1.40 -13.59 -19.34
CA GLU A 237 -0.40 -14.19 -20.23
C GLU A 237 0.01 -13.17 -21.30
N PHE A 238 1.30 -13.08 -21.60
CA PHE A 238 1.83 -12.20 -22.64
C PHE A 238 2.27 -13.04 -23.86
N ARG A 239 1.83 -12.63 -25.06
CA ARG A 239 2.15 -13.27 -26.34
C ARG A 239 2.71 -12.23 -27.32
N PRO A 240 4.04 -12.26 -27.63
CA PRO A 240 5.05 -13.18 -27.11
C PRO A 240 5.29 -13.00 -25.60
N ALA A 241 5.95 -13.97 -24.98
CA ALA A 241 6.31 -13.93 -23.57
C ALA A 241 7.19 -12.70 -23.27
N LEU A 242 7.03 -12.12 -22.07
CA LEU A 242 7.87 -11.01 -21.61
C LEU A 242 9.38 -11.36 -21.68
N PRO A 243 10.25 -10.40 -21.92
CA PRO A 243 11.70 -10.60 -21.87
C PRO A 243 12.16 -11.29 -20.58
N VAL A 244 13.21 -12.07 -20.67
CA VAL A 244 13.72 -12.89 -19.54
C VAL A 244 14.02 -12.00 -18.33
N GLU A 245 14.66 -10.83 -18.53
CA GLU A 245 15.04 -9.93 -17.44
C GLU A 245 13.82 -9.35 -16.75
N LYS A 246 12.79 -8.92 -17.49
CA LYS A 246 11.52 -8.46 -16.92
C LYS A 246 10.83 -9.57 -16.09
N ARG A 247 10.84 -10.82 -16.56
CA ARG A 247 10.29 -11.96 -15.79
C ARG A 247 11.10 -12.24 -14.52
N LYS A 248 12.43 -12.03 -14.54
CA LYS A 248 13.29 -12.13 -13.35
C LYS A 248 12.94 -11.01 -12.35
N ALA A 249 12.83 -9.76 -12.82
CA ALA A 249 12.43 -8.62 -11.99
C ALA A 249 11.08 -8.85 -11.30
N ILE A 250 10.05 -9.28 -12.05
CA ILE A 250 8.73 -9.64 -11.48
C ILE A 250 8.87 -10.70 -10.37
N ARG A 251 9.75 -11.69 -10.52
CA ARG A 251 9.95 -12.73 -9.48
C ARG A 251 10.68 -12.23 -8.25
N ARG A 252 11.73 -11.41 -8.42
CA ARG A 252 12.61 -10.95 -7.33
C ARG A 252 11.97 -9.91 -6.44
N LEU A 253 11.29 -8.93 -7.00
CA LEU A 253 10.62 -7.88 -6.22
C LEU A 253 9.63 -8.48 -5.23
N GLY A 254 9.58 -7.96 -4.01
CA GLY A 254 8.69 -8.40 -2.96
C GLY A 254 7.25 -7.91 -3.15
N VAL A 255 6.29 -8.67 -2.64
CA VAL A 255 4.90 -8.23 -2.45
C VAL A 255 4.53 -8.47 -1.01
N GLY A 256 4.20 -7.39 -0.33
CA GLY A 256 3.94 -7.39 1.11
C GLY A 256 2.53 -7.83 1.46
N GLN A 257 2.37 -8.10 2.75
CA GLN A 257 1.12 -8.49 3.36
C GLN A 257 0.67 -7.40 4.32
N PHE A 258 -0.55 -6.94 4.15
CA PHE A 258 -1.15 -5.93 4.99
C PHE A 258 -2.65 -6.21 5.15
N THR A 259 -3.16 -6.02 6.35
CA THR A 259 -4.61 -6.11 6.59
C THR A 259 -5.09 -4.94 7.42
N LYS A 260 -6.35 -4.58 7.21
CA LYS A 260 -7.11 -3.66 8.04
C LYS A 260 -8.33 -4.35 8.61
N VAL A 261 -8.60 -4.08 9.88
CA VAL A 261 -9.86 -4.46 10.53
C VAL A 261 -10.56 -3.19 10.96
N ALA A 262 -11.56 -2.77 10.20
CA ALA A 262 -12.39 -1.62 10.56
C ALA A 262 -13.50 -2.05 11.50
N LEU A 263 -13.71 -1.26 12.56
CA LEU A 263 -14.64 -1.54 13.67
C LEU A 263 -15.50 -0.31 13.92
N ALA A 264 -16.82 -0.45 13.84
CA ALA A 264 -17.78 0.58 14.23
C ALA A 264 -18.38 0.23 15.59
N PHE A 265 -18.54 1.21 16.45
CA PHE A 265 -19.09 1.05 17.79
C PHE A 265 -20.33 1.92 17.98
N SER A 266 -21.10 1.66 19.05
CA SER A 266 -22.27 2.47 19.40
C SER A 266 -21.91 3.85 19.99
N GLY A 267 -20.67 4.00 20.49
CA GLY A 267 -20.14 5.24 21.08
C GLY A 267 -18.64 5.15 21.25
N VAL A 268 -18.00 6.29 21.51
CA VAL A 268 -16.55 6.36 21.77
C VAL A 268 -16.27 5.86 23.19
N GLN A 269 -15.43 4.85 23.32
CA GLN A 269 -15.06 4.17 24.57
C GLN A 269 -13.51 4.08 24.72
N TRP A 270 -12.79 5.02 24.13
CA TRP A 270 -11.33 5.07 24.13
C TRP A 270 -10.84 6.50 24.30
N PRO A 271 -9.57 6.72 24.73
CA PRO A 271 -8.99 8.05 24.91
C PRO A 271 -8.90 8.84 23.61
N ASP A 272 -8.81 10.18 23.73
CA ASP A 272 -8.62 11.09 22.60
C ASP A 272 -7.14 11.10 22.14
N GLN A 273 -6.75 10.01 21.47
CA GLN A 273 -5.47 9.86 20.78
C GLN A 273 -5.72 9.59 19.30
N ASP A 274 -4.73 9.82 18.45
CA ASP A 274 -4.83 9.50 17.03
C ASP A 274 -4.56 8.01 16.76
N PHE A 275 -3.69 7.42 17.59
CA PHE A 275 -3.27 6.02 17.44
C PHE A 275 -3.20 5.28 18.79
N PHE A 276 -3.41 3.99 18.73
CA PHE A 276 -3.21 3.04 19.85
C PHE A 276 -2.27 1.94 19.39
N GLY A 277 -1.08 1.86 19.98
CA GLY A 277 -0.08 0.83 19.71
C GLY A 277 -0.18 -0.34 20.70
N PHE A 278 0.07 -1.57 20.25
CA PHE A 278 0.05 -2.77 21.08
C PHE A 278 1.29 -3.62 20.83
N THR A 279 1.99 -3.98 21.90
CA THR A 279 3.18 -4.83 21.78
C THR A 279 2.87 -6.31 21.60
N ASP A 280 1.64 -6.75 21.84
CA ASP A 280 1.19 -8.14 21.64
C ASP A 280 1.34 -8.54 20.15
N PRO A 281 2.19 -9.54 19.83
CA PRO A 281 2.43 -9.93 18.44
C PRO A 281 1.25 -10.68 17.80
N GLU A 282 0.27 -11.14 18.57
CA GLU A 282 -0.89 -11.83 18.04
C GLU A 282 -2.08 -10.89 17.72
N GLY A 283 -2.07 -9.68 18.26
CA GLY A 283 -3.10 -8.65 18.07
C GLY A 283 -2.82 -7.75 16.86
N PRO A 284 -3.52 -6.63 16.73
CA PRO A 284 -3.15 -5.56 15.81
C PRO A 284 -1.88 -4.87 16.31
N LEU A 285 -1.06 -4.36 15.38
CA LEU A 285 0.11 -3.58 15.73
C LEU A 285 -0.27 -2.17 16.19
N VAL A 286 -1.12 -1.52 15.39
CA VAL A 286 -1.64 -0.17 15.61
C VAL A 286 -3.13 -0.16 15.33
N VAL A 287 -3.87 0.61 16.12
CA VAL A 287 -5.27 0.94 15.85
C VAL A 287 -5.39 2.45 15.66
N VAL A 288 -5.94 2.83 14.54
CA VAL A 288 -6.15 4.22 14.12
C VAL A 288 -7.51 4.69 14.63
N ASN A 289 -7.56 5.86 15.26
CA ASN A 289 -8.79 6.48 15.75
C ASN A 289 -9.47 7.29 14.65
N ALA A 290 -10.21 6.62 13.78
CA ALA A 290 -10.91 7.25 12.68
C ALA A 290 -12.07 8.17 13.14
N HIS A 291 -12.46 8.15 14.42
CA HIS A 291 -13.41 9.11 14.99
C HIS A 291 -12.92 10.56 14.79
N ARG A 292 -11.61 10.80 14.84
CA ARG A 292 -10.98 12.10 14.74
C ARG A 292 -11.43 12.91 13.50
N TRP A 293 -11.50 12.26 12.34
CA TRP A 293 -11.90 12.93 11.08
C TRP A 293 -13.27 12.54 10.56
N THR A 294 -13.84 11.41 11.06
CA THR A 294 -15.17 10.97 10.62
C THR A 294 -16.30 11.47 11.52
N GLY A 295 -15.99 11.87 12.76
CA GLY A 295 -16.98 12.16 13.79
C GLY A 295 -17.83 10.95 14.22
N ARG A 296 -17.51 9.73 13.72
CA ARG A 296 -18.22 8.49 14.04
C ARG A 296 -17.34 7.59 14.92
N PRO A 297 -17.91 6.78 15.80
CA PRO A 297 -17.14 5.89 16.66
C PRO A 297 -16.54 4.73 15.84
N LEU A 298 -15.50 5.04 15.06
CA LEU A 298 -14.80 4.15 14.13
C LEU A 298 -13.34 4.00 14.53
N LEU A 299 -12.87 2.76 14.56
CA LEU A 299 -11.45 2.41 14.70
C LEU A 299 -11.01 1.55 13.52
N VAL A 300 -9.75 1.64 13.13
CA VAL A 300 -9.15 0.79 12.09
C VAL A 300 -7.87 0.17 12.61
N ALA A 301 -7.90 -1.12 12.87
CA ALA A 301 -6.72 -1.88 13.26
C ALA A 301 -5.85 -2.22 12.04
N LEU A 302 -4.54 -2.10 12.19
CA LEU A 302 -3.53 -2.33 11.17
C LEU A 302 -2.60 -3.47 11.57
N ALA A 303 -2.25 -4.32 10.62
CA ALA A 303 -1.19 -5.31 10.75
C ALA A 303 -0.51 -5.56 9.41
N SER A 304 0.78 -5.91 9.43
CA SER A 304 1.57 -6.27 8.24
C SER A 304 2.25 -7.63 8.41
N GLY A 305 2.85 -8.13 7.34
CA GLY A 305 3.63 -9.36 7.33
C GLY A 305 2.87 -10.57 7.88
N ASN A 306 3.55 -11.39 8.67
CA ASN A 306 2.98 -12.58 9.28
C ASN A 306 1.81 -12.25 10.23
N GLN A 307 1.88 -11.12 10.93
CA GLN A 307 0.79 -10.67 11.81
C GLN A 307 -0.52 -10.47 11.03
N ALA A 308 -0.46 -9.85 9.85
CA ALA A 308 -1.60 -9.70 8.94
C ALA A 308 -2.14 -11.07 8.49
N ILE A 309 -1.24 -11.97 8.08
CA ILE A 309 -1.60 -13.33 7.65
C ILE A 309 -2.32 -14.08 8.79
N GLN A 310 -1.84 -14.00 10.01
CA GLN A 310 -2.44 -14.69 11.15
C GLN A 310 -3.81 -14.11 11.51
N LEU A 311 -3.99 -12.78 11.44
CA LEU A 311 -5.31 -12.16 11.65
C LEU A 311 -6.32 -12.60 10.61
N VAL A 312 -5.95 -12.59 9.32
CA VAL A 312 -6.83 -13.04 8.23
C VAL A 312 -7.20 -14.53 8.35
N LYS A 313 -6.23 -15.39 8.71
CA LYS A 313 -6.48 -16.84 8.92
C LYS A 313 -7.48 -17.16 10.03
N ARG A 314 -7.66 -16.27 11.02
CA ARG A 314 -8.67 -16.41 12.06
C ARG A 314 -10.11 -16.22 11.55
N GLY A 315 -10.28 -15.80 10.30
CA GLY A 315 -11.56 -15.36 9.75
C GLY A 315 -12.03 -14.03 10.35
N GLU A 316 -13.11 -13.48 9.82
CA GLU A 316 -13.60 -12.15 10.25
C GLU A 316 -13.88 -12.09 11.75
N ARG A 317 -14.61 -13.05 12.29
CA ARG A 317 -14.93 -13.10 13.73
C ARG A 317 -13.68 -13.15 14.60
N GLY A 318 -12.74 -14.04 14.32
CA GLY A 318 -11.53 -14.20 15.12
C GLY A 318 -10.59 -12.98 15.03
N ALA A 319 -10.50 -12.32 13.87
CA ALA A 319 -9.76 -11.08 13.70
C ALA A 319 -10.37 -9.94 14.54
N VAL A 320 -11.69 -9.79 14.52
CA VAL A 320 -12.43 -8.81 15.31
C VAL A 320 -12.23 -9.07 16.81
N GLU A 321 -12.39 -10.31 17.26
CA GLU A 321 -12.19 -10.69 18.67
C GLU A 321 -10.78 -10.33 19.17
N ARG A 322 -9.75 -10.54 18.35
CA ARG A 322 -8.35 -10.17 18.68
C ARG A 322 -8.16 -8.65 18.77
N CYS A 323 -8.73 -7.90 17.85
CA CYS A 323 -8.66 -6.43 17.88
C CYS A 323 -9.38 -5.87 19.12
N VAL A 324 -10.58 -6.39 19.44
CA VAL A 324 -11.32 -5.98 20.64
C VAL A 324 -10.59 -6.36 21.92
N ALA A 325 -9.95 -7.54 21.96
CA ALA A 325 -9.15 -7.96 23.11
C ALA A 325 -7.98 -6.99 23.36
N ALA A 326 -7.25 -6.58 22.30
CA ALA A 326 -6.21 -5.57 22.41
C ALA A 326 -6.75 -4.22 22.92
N LEU A 327 -7.85 -3.73 22.35
CA LEU A 327 -8.48 -2.48 22.79
C LEU A 327 -8.92 -2.52 24.26
N ARG A 328 -9.37 -3.66 24.75
CA ARG A 328 -9.73 -3.85 26.17
C ARG A 328 -8.54 -3.78 27.12
N THR A 329 -7.32 -3.99 26.64
CA THR A 329 -6.12 -3.75 27.45
C THR A 329 -5.83 -2.25 27.62
N LEU A 330 -6.31 -1.41 26.70
CA LEU A 330 -6.27 0.05 26.81
C LEU A 330 -7.39 0.57 27.70
N ASP A 331 -8.62 0.12 27.48
CA ASP A 331 -9.79 0.46 28.29
C ASP A 331 -10.77 -0.71 28.36
N GLY A 332 -10.92 -1.28 29.55
CA GLY A 332 -11.77 -2.45 29.79
C GLY A 332 -13.26 -2.25 29.44
N ARG A 333 -13.70 -0.99 29.23
CA ARG A 333 -15.07 -0.65 28.85
C ARG A 333 -15.38 -0.86 27.38
N VAL A 334 -14.35 -1.11 26.53
CA VAL A 334 -14.55 -1.31 25.09
C VAL A 334 -15.46 -2.53 24.86
N GLY A 335 -16.64 -2.27 24.32
CA GLY A 335 -17.66 -3.26 23.99
C GLY A 335 -17.38 -4.02 22.70
N ALA A 336 -18.39 -4.76 22.25
CA ALA A 336 -18.36 -5.36 20.93
C ALA A 336 -18.66 -4.30 19.86
N PRO A 337 -18.00 -4.35 18.67
CA PRO A 337 -18.36 -3.49 17.56
C PRO A 337 -19.75 -3.85 17.02
N THR A 338 -20.48 -2.84 16.55
CA THR A 338 -21.79 -3.00 15.91
C THR A 338 -21.68 -3.45 14.46
N GLN A 339 -20.55 -3.09 13.81
CA GLN A 339 -20.20 -3.52 12.46
C GLN A 339 -18.70 -3.73 12.38
N SER A 340 -18.26 -4.64 11.51
CA SER A 340 -16.86 -4.87 11.23
C SER A 340 -16.60 -5.12 9.74
N ARG A 341 -15.35 -4.92 9.34
CA ARG A 341 -14.88 -5.27 8.01
C ARG A 341 -13.40 -5.68 8.07
N VAL A 342 -13.09 -6.86 7.61
CA VAL A 342 -11.71 -7.37 7.49
C VAL A 342 -11.28 -7.36 6.03
N VAL A 343 -10.09 -6.85 5.75
CA VAL A 343 -9.55 -6.80 4.39
C VAL A 343 -8.53 -7.90 4.19
N ASP A 344 -8.68 -8.66 3.13
CA ASP A 344 -7.74 -9.71 2.74
C ASP A 344 -7.16 -9.41 1.35
N TRP A 345 -6.11 -8.61 1.32
CA TRP A 345 -5.41 -8.31 0.07
C TRP A 345 -4.62 -9.49 -0.48
N LEU A 346 -4.19 -10.43 0.38
CA LEU A 346 -3.42 -11.60 -0.02
C LEU A 346 -4.21 -12.53 -0.94
N ASN A 347 -5.43 -12.87 -0.51
CA ASN A 347 -6.29 -13.79 -1.25
C ASN A 347 -7.18 -13.09 -2.29
N ASP A 348 -7.15 -11.77 -2.36
CA ASP A 348 -7.84 -10.99 -3.39
C ASP A 348 -7.22 -11.28 -4.77
N PRO A 349 -7.97 -11.83 -5.74
CA PRO A 349 -7.42 -12.28 -7.02
C PRO A 349 -6.85 -11.16 -7.87
N PHE A 350 -7.29 -9.91 -7.65
CA PHE A 350 -6.89 -8.72 -8.40
C PHE A 350 -5.90 -7.82 -7.66
N ALA A 351 -5.38 -8.27 -6.51
CA ALA A 351 -4.30 -7.61 -5.79
C ALA A 351 -3.15 -8.58 -5.50
N ARG A 352 -3.44 -9.75 -4.90
CA ARG A 352 -2.48 -10.80 -4.51
C ARG A 352 -1.37 -10.27 -3.63
N GLY A 353 -1.76 -9.47 -2.63
CA GLY A 353 -0.89 -8.77 -1.69
C GLY A 353 -1.17 -7.27 -1.64
N ALA A 354 -0.52 -6.56 -0.72
CA ALA A 354 -0.76 -5.15 -0.47
C ALA A 354 0.04 -4.23 -1.42
N TYR A 355 1.34 -4.08 -1.20
CA TYR A 355 2.22 -3.25 -2.03
C TYR A 355 3.61 -3.88 -2.17
N SER A 356 4.43 -3.34 -3.09
CA SER A 356 5.75 -3.88 -3.34
C SER A 356 6.78 -3.40 -2.31
N PHE A 357 7.79 -4.22 -2.08
CA PHE A 357 8.95 -3.88 -1.25
C PHE A 357 10.25 -4.41 -1.87
N ALA A 358 11.38 -3.86 -1.44
CA ALA A 358 12.70 -4.36 -1.80
C ALA A 358 12.98 -5.67 -1.05
N ALA A 359 12.73 -6.81 -1.68
CA ALA A 359 12.99 -8.12 -1.09
C ALA A 359 14.49 -8.44 -1.09
N LEU A 360 14.93 -9.25 -0.14
CA LEU A 360 16.29 -9.77 -0.16
C LEU A 360 16.59 -10.46 -1.51
N GLY A 361 17.65 -10.01 -2.18
CA GLY A 361 18.04 -10.48 -3.52
C GLY A 361 17.37 -9.77 -4.69
N SER A 362 16.52 -8.75 -4.45
CA SER A 362 16.14 -7.79 -5.49
C SER A 362 17.17 -6.67 -5.61
N THR A 363 17.17 -5.97 -6.73
CA THR A 363 18.05 -4.84 -7.00
C THR A 363 17.26 -3.64 -7.53
N ASP A 364 17.89 -2.48 -7.56
CA ASP A 364 17.30 -1.25 -8.11
C ASP A 364 16.93 -1.41 -9.59
N GLU A 365 17.78 -2.14 -10.34
CA GLU A 365 17.56 -2.45 -11.74
C GLU A 365 16.28 -3.30 -11.96
N ASP A 366 15.84 -4.07 -10.98
CA ASP A 366 14.59 -4.85 -11.09
C ASP A 366 13.37 -3.92 -11.21
N HIS A 367 13.33 -2.77 -10.51
CA HIS A 367 12.27 -1.77 -10.66
C HIS A 367 12.33 -1.08 -12.03
N GLU A 368 13.52 -0.74 -12.51
CA GLU A 368 13.73 -0.14 -13.82
C GLU A 368 13.32 -1.11 -14.94
N GLU A 369 13.72 -2.38 -14.81
CA GLU A 369 13.38 -3.41 -15.79
C GLU A 369 11.87 -3.69 -15.80
N LEU A 370 11.20 -3.70 -14.63
CA LEU A 370 9.75 -3.79 -14.57
C LEU A 370 9.07 -2.61 -15.29
N ALA A 371 9.63 -1.41 -15.18
CA ALA A 371 9.14 -0.20 -15.84
C ALA A 371 9.41 -0.15 -17.35
N ARG A 372 10.44 -0.87 -17.85
CA ARG A 372 10.93 -0.76 -19.23
C ARG A 372 9.85 -1.11 -20.24
N PRO A 373 9.54 -0.25 -21.23
CA PRO A 373 8.58 -0.57 -22.29
C PRO A 373 9.11 -1.65 -23.22
N ILE A 374 8.17 -2.36 -23.88
CA ILE A 374 8.49 -3.36 -24.90
C ILE A 374 7.98 -2.84 -26.27
N ASP A 375 8.86 -2.83 -27.29
CA ASP A 375 8.59 -2.47 -28.69
C ASP A 375 7.83 -1.15 -28.88
N LYS A 376 7.95 -0.19 -27.95
CA LYS A 376 7.20 1.08 -27.95
C LYS A 376 5.67 0.90 -28.02
N ARG A 377 5.17 -0.27 -27.64
CA ARG A 377 3.75 -0.65 -27.72
C ARG A 377 3.18 -1.15 -26.39
N LEU A 378 3.98 -1.82 -25.57
CA LEU A 378 3.58 -2.33 -24.26
C LEU A 378 4.35 -1.57 -23.17
N PHE A 379 3.60 -0.89 -22.31
CA PHE A 379 4.10 0.00 -21.27
C PHE A 379 3.71 -0.52 -19.90
N PHE A 380 4.46 -0.15 -18.85
CA PHE A 380 4.23 -0.59 -17.47
C PHE A 380 4.29 0.58 -16.51
N ALA A 381 3.24 0.74 -15.69
CA ALA A 381 3.18 1.72 -14.62
C ALA A 381 2.55 1.10 -13.36
N GLY A 382 2.62 1.79 -12.26
CA GLY A 382 2.16 1.36 -10.95
C GLY A 382 3.27 1.52 -9.92
N GLU A 383 2.92 1.44 -8.63
CA GLU A 383 3.84 1.70 -7.51
C GLU A 383 5.11 0.82 -7.52
N ALA A 384 5.04 -0.39 -8.09
CA ALA A 384 6.18 -1.30 -8.20
C ALA A 384 7.18 -0.92 -9.33
N THR A 385 6.82 0.02 -10.23
CA THR A 385 7.65 0.44 -11.37
C THR A 385 8.48 1.70 -11.08
N THR A 386 8.70 1.99 -9.81
CA THR A 386 9.56 3.08 -9.34
C THR A 386 10.38 2.59 -8.15
N LEU A 387 11.62 3.04 -8.05
CA LEU A 387 12.49 2.73 -6.93
C LEU A 387 12.15 3.61 -5.72
N ARG A 388 12.11 4.93 -5.93
CA ARG A 388 12.10 5.94 -4.86
C ARG A 388 10.75 6.22 -4.22
N SER A 389 9.67 5.70 -4.77
CA SER A 389 8.31 5.89 -4.24
C SER A 389 7.51 4.60 -4.37
N ARG A 390 8.20 3.46 -4.20
CA ARG A 390 7.56 2.14 -4.25
C ARG A 390 6.53 1.99 -3.14
N GLY A 391 5.54 1.17 -3.36
CA GLY A 391 4.49 0.93 -2.37
C GLY A 391 3.51 2.08 -2.16
N THR A 392 3.72 3.26 -2.79
CA THR A 392 2.96 4.47 -2.49
C THR A 392 1.97 4.88 -3.58
N VAL A 393 0.95 5.65 -3.18
CA VAL A 393 -0.03 6.20 -4.12
C VAL A 393 0.57 7.30 -4.98
N HIS A 394 1.45 8.13 -4.44
CA HIS A 394 2.14 9.17 -5.22
C HIS A 394 3.11 8.55 -6.25
N GLY A 395 3.77 7.44 -5.92
CA GLY A 395 4.57 6.67 -6.89
C GLY A 395 3.71 6.09 -8.01
N ALA A 396 2.53 5.57 -7.69
CA ALA A 396 1.57 5.12 -8.69
C ALA A 396 1.11 6.27 -9.62
N LEU A 397 0.78 7.45 -9.05
CA LEU A 397 0.44 8.66 -9.80
C LEU A 397 1.57 9.05 -10.77
N ALA A 398 2.78 9.22 -10.23
CA ALA A 398 3.95 9.65 -10.99
C ALA A 398 4.31 8.69 -12.14
N THR A 399 4.23 7.37 -11.90
CA THR A 399 4.52 6.37 -12.92
C THR A 399 3.45 6.32 -14.00
N GLY A 400 2.18 6.51 -13.66
CA GLY A 400 1.09 6.66 -14.63
C GLY A 400 1.32 7.86 -15.56
N GLN A 401 1.66 9.01 -14.97
CA GLN A 401 2.00 10.23 -15.72
C GLN A 401 3.28 10.07 -16.58
N ARG A 402 4.29 9.36 -16.05
CA ARG A 402 5.53 9.05 -16.81
C ARG A 402 5.21 8.29 -18.09
N GLU A 403 4.41 7.23 -18.00
CA GLU A 403 4.09 6.43 -19.17
C GLU A 403 3.13 7.15 -20.13
N ALA A 404 2.20 7.97 -19.63
CA ALA A 404 1.38 8.82 -20.47
C ALA A 404 2.22 9.79 -21.31
N LYS A 405 3.18 10.50 -20.68
CA LYS A 405 4.13 11.38 -21.38
C LYS A 405 4.92 10.62 -22.44
N ARG A 406 5.45 9.42 -22.11
CA ARG A 406 6.18 8.57 -23.04
C ARG A 406 5.32 8.13 -24.23
N ILE A 407 4.05 7.77 -23.98
CA ILE A 407 3.09 7.40 -25.03
C ILE A 407 2.80 8.58 -25.97
N LEU A 408 2.66 9.80 -25.43
CA LEU A 408 2.44 11.01 -26.23
C LEU A 408 3.62 11.37 -27.12
N GLN A 409 4.85 11.22 -26.61
CA GLN A 409 6.08 11.47 -27.38
C GLN A 409 6.28 10.51 -28.56
N LEU A 410 5.69 9.32 -28.49
CA LEU A 410 5.79 8.29 -29.53
C LEU A 410 4.69 8.36 -30.59
N GLY A 411 3.78 9.33 -30.53
CA GLY A 411 2.69 9.56 -31.49
C GLY A 411 1.47 8.71 -31.18
#